data_c1be1e9d7b87e17189358d7d56301f85
#
_entry.id   c1be1e9d7b87e17189358d7d56301f85
#
_cell.length_a   1.000
_cell.length_b   1.000
_cell.length_c   1.000
_cell.angle_alpha   90.00
_cell.angle_beta   90.00
_cell.angle_gamma   90.00
#
_symmetry.space_group_name_H-M   'P 1'
#
loop_
_entity.id
_entity.type
_entity.pdbx_description
1 polymer ?
#
loop_
_entity_poly.entity_id
_entity_poly.type
_entity_poly.pdbx_seq_one_letter_code
_entity_poly.pdbx_strand_id
1 'polypeptide(L)'
;MTRHFTGKGCASFFEFGFDDGLYTGARLLEILSKEKDPNKTLNDLPNAICTPELQLACAEGEPFTLLETIKANAKFPTAESINTIDGVRVEYADGFGLARPSNTTPVVVMRFEADSEAAMKRIQAEFKAVLLAVKPEAQLPF
;
A
#
# COMPACT_ATOMS: atom_id res chain seq x y z
N MET A 1 -22.46 0.38 14.46
CA MET A 1 -21.60 -0.38 13.55
C MET A 1 -20.86 0.60 12.65
N THR A 2 -19.65 0.96 12.98
CA THR A 2 -18.89 1.99 12.28
C THR A 2 -18.08 1.30 11.17
N ARG A 3 -18.45 1.56 9.92
CA ARG A 3 -17.64 1.13 8.77
C ARG A 3 -16.52 2.13 8.59
N HIS A 4 -15.30 1.76 8.90
CA HIS A 4 -14.14 2.55 8.50
C HIS A 4 -13.58 1.96 7.21
N PHE A 5 -13.76 2.70 6.11
CA PHE A 5 -13.00 2.45 4.89
C PHE A 5 -11.66 3.16 5.05
N THR A 6 -10.60 2.39 5.28
CA THR A 6 -9.24 2.91 5.29
C THR A 6 -8.57 2.56 3.98
N GLY A 7 -8.51 3.52 3.09
CA GLY A 7 -7.98 3.33 1.75
C GLY A 7 -9.01 2.77 0.75
N LYS A 8 -8.85 3.10 -0.52
CA LYS A 8 -9.69 2.57 -1.59
C LYS A 8 -9.42 1.07 -1.71
N GLY A 9 -10.44 0.25 -1.56
CA GLY A 9 -10.41 -1.20 -1.75
C GLY A 9 -10.13 -2.07 -0.51
N CYS A 10 -9.84 -1.51 0.67
CA CYS A 10 -9.68 -2.30 1.89
C CYS A 10 -10.79 -2.00 2.90
N ALA A 11 -11.66 -2.97 3.16
CA ALA A 11 -12.66 -2.88 4.22
C ALA A 11 -12.19 -3.68 5.44
N SER A 12 -11.96 -3.01 6.57
CA SER A 12 -11.71 -3.67 7.85
C SER A 12 -12.95 -3.56 8.72
N PHE A 13 -13.35 -4.67 9.33
CA PHE A 13 -14.45 -4.71 10.29
C PHE A 13 -13.84 -4.82 11.69
N PHE A 14 -13.97 -3.75 12.49
CA PHE A 14 -13.60 -3.77 13.90
C PHE A 14 -14.87 -3.71 14.75
N GLU A 15 -15.16 -4.74 15.52
CA GLU A 15 -16.26 -4.70 16.47
C GLU A 15 -15.78 -4.39 17.90
N PHE A 16 -14.59 -4.84 18.27
CA PHE A 16 -13.99 -4.63 19.60
C PHE A 16 -12.55 -4.12 19.56
N GLY A 17 -12.12 -3.57 18.41
CA GLY A 17 -10.75 -3.09 18.25
C GLY A 17 -9.69 -4.19 18.05
N PHE A 18 -10.11 -5.40 17.74
CA PHE A 18 -9.22 -6.52 17.42
C PHE A 18 -9.10 -6.74 15.91
N ASP A 19 -7.91 -7.12 15.50
CA ASP A 19 -7.65 -7.63 14.15
C ASP A 19 -7.92 -9.15 14.17
N ASP A 20 -9.09 -9.56 13.69
CA ASP A 20 -9.52 -10.95 13.64
C ASP A 20 -9.99 -11.31 12.24
N GLY A 21 -9.12 -11.99 11.48
CA GLY A 21 -9.41 -12.41 10.12
C GLY A 21 -10.52 -13.45 10.03
N LEU A 22 -10.65 -14.33 11.01
CA LEU A 22 -11.73 -15.35 11.05
C LEU A 22 -13.09 -14.69 11.27
N TYR A 23 -13.16 -13.77 12.23
CA TYR A 23 -14.38 -13.00 12.49
C TYR A 23 -14.76 -12.15 11.26
N THR A 24 -13.81 -11.46 10.66
CA THR A 24 -14.03 -10.65 9.45
C THR A 24 -14.56 -11.51 8.30
N GLY A 25 -13.98 -12.70 8.08
CA GLY A 25 -14.46 -13.67 7.10
C GLY A 25 -15.90 -14.14 7.36
N ALA A 26 -16.23 -14.46 8.61
CA ALA A 26 -17.59 -14.86 9.00
C ALA A 26 -18.61 -13.73 8.76
N ARG A 27 -18.24 -12.47 9.04
CA ARG A 27 -19.09 -11.29 8.77
C ARG A 27 -19.27 -11.06 7.27
N LEU A 28 -18.24 -11.28 6.47
CA LEU A 28 -18.36 -11.20 5.01
C LEU A 28 -19.33 -12.28 4.49
N LEU A 29 -19.18 -13.52 4.92
CA LEU A 29 -20.09 -14.61 4.54
C LEU A 29 -21.54 -14.34 4.98
N GLU A 30 -21.75 -13.78 6.16
CA GLU A 30 -23.08 -13.35 6.61
C GLU A 30 -23.69 -12.29 5.69
N ILE A 31 -22.91 -11.31 5.23
CA ILE A 31 -23.39 -10.29 4.29
C ILE A 31 -23.76 -10.94 2.96
N LEU A 32 -22.85 -11.75 2.39
CA LEU A 32 -23.06 -12.38 1.10
C LEU A 32 -24.24 -13.37 1.11
N SER A 33 -24.50 -14.05 2.23
CA SER A 33 -25.65 -14.98 2.37
C SER A 33 -27.03 -14.30 2.29
N LYS A 34 -27.07 -12.99 2.49
CA LYS A 34 -28.29 -12.17 2.40
C LYS A 34 -28.49 -11.54 1.02
N GLU A 35 -27.49 -11.64 0.16
CA GLU A 35 -27.52 -11.08 -1.19
C GLU A 35 -28.09 -12.07 -2.20
N LYS A 36 -28.88 -11.56 -3.15
CA LYS A 36 -29.43 -12.38 -4.25
C LYS A 36 -28.35 -12.81 -5.22
N ASP A 37 -27.34 -11.98 -5.43
CA ASP A 37 -26.19 -12.23 -6.30
C ASP A 37 -24.89 -11.80 -5.57
N PRO A 38 -24.28 -12.73 -4.81
CA PRO A 38 -23.03 -12.45 -4.11
C PRO A 38 -21.88 -12.02 -5.04
N ASN A 39 -21.83 -12.56 -6.27
CA ASN A 39 -20.80 -12.19 -7.24
C ASN A 39 -20.94 -10.73 -7.66
N LYS A 40 -22.18 -10.28 -7.93
CA LYS A 40 -22.43 -8.88 -8.25
C LYS A 40 -22.01 -7.97 -7.09
N THR A 41 -22.39 -8.30 -5.86
CA THR A 41 -22.05 -7.51 -4.67
C THR A 41 -20.53 -7.35 -4.51
N LEU A 42 -19.75 -8.40 -4.78
CA LEU A 42 -18.28 -8.34 -4.72
C LEU A 42 -17.68 -7.57 -5.89
N ASN A 43 -18.20 -7.75 -7.11
CA ASN A 43 -17.69 -7.10 -8.30
C ASN A 43 -18.06 -5.61 -8.40
N ASP A 44 -19.10 -5.18 -7.70
CA ASP A 44 -19.49 -3.75 -7.59
C ASP A 44 -18.62 -2.97 -6.59
N LEU A 45 -17.70 -3.63 -5.88
CA LEU A 45 -16.73 -2.93 -5.02
C LEU A 45 -15.78 -2.08 -5.88
N PRO A 46 -15.36 -0.92 -5.37
CA PRO A 46 -14.38 -0.08 -6.06
C PRO A 46 -13.15 -0.90 -6.45
N ASN A 47 -12.78 -0.86 -7.71
CA ASN A 47 -11.64 -1.60 -8.24
C ASN A 47 -10.55 -0.60 -8.63
N ALA A 48 -9.44 -0.60 -7.90
CA ALA A 48 -8.26 0.20 -8.21
C ALA A 48 -7.21 -0.66 -8.91
N ILE A 49 -6.36 -0.02 -9.69
CA ILE A 49 -5.19 -0.68 -10.28
C ILE A 49 -4.15 -0.86 -9.19
N CYS A 50 -3.81 -2.10 -8.87
CA CYS A 50 -2.84 -2.43 -7.82
C CYS A 50 -1.65 -3.20 -8.39
N THR A 51 -0.45 -2.90 -7.91
CA THR A 51 0.69 -3.80 -8.15
C THR A 51 0.63 -5.00 -7.22
N PRO A 52 1.24 -6.14 -7.58
CA PRO A 52 1.62 -7.15 -6.60
C PRO A 52 2.61 -6.53 -5.59
N GLU A 53 3.00 -7.31 -4.59
CA GLU A 53 4.11 -6.94 -3.72
C GLU A 53 5.41 -6.92 -4.55
N LEU A 54 6.07 -5.77 -4.58
CA LEU A 54 7.33 -5.56 -5.26
C LEU A 54 8.46 -5.54 -4.23
N GLN A 55 9.62 -6.07 -4.58
CA GLN A 55 10.75 -6.18 -3.66
C GLN A 55 12.02 -5.61 -4.29
N LEU A 56 12.68 -4.71 -3.56
CA LEU A 56 14.03 -4.25 -3.85
C LEU A 56 15.01 -4.99 -2.95
N ALA A 57 15.88 -5.80 -3.54
CA ALA A 57 16.93 -6.50 -2.81
C ALA A 57 17.96 -5.52 -2.25
N CYS A 58 18.38 -5.74 -1.02
CA CYS A 58 19.32 -4.92 -0.28
C CYS A 58 20.36 -5.81 0.45
N ALA A 59 21.42 -5.21 0.97
CA ALA A 59 22.30 -5.87 1.92
C ALA A 59 21.63 -5.98 3.30
N GLU A 60 22.17 -6.83 4.18
CA GLU A 60 21.65 -7.00 5.54
C GLU A 60 21.64 -5.67 6.30
N GLY A 61 20.51 -5.33 6.90
CA GLY A 61 20.28 -4.06 7.61
C GLY A 61 20.07 -2.82 6.73
N GLU A 62 20.41 -2.87 5.45
CA GLU A 62 20.30 -1.75 4.52
C GLU A 62 18.84 -1.26 4.33
N PRO A 63 17.78 -2.11 4.31
CA PRO A 63 16.42 -1.63 4.15
C PRO A 63 16.02 -0.56 5.16
N PHE A 64 16.44 -0.72 6.42
CA PHE A 64 16.12 0.24 7.49
C PHE A 64 16.86 1.57 7.30
N THR A 65 18.17 1.55 7.03
CA THR A 65 18.95 2.78 6.84
C THR A 65 18.53 3.55 5.59
N LEU A 66 18.17 2.83 4.52
CA LEU A 66 17.66 3.40 3.28
C LEU A 66 16.32 4.12 3.53
N LEU A 67 15.39 3.48 4.22
CA LEU A 67 14.09 4.09 4.52
C LEU A 67 14.21 5.26 5.51
N GLU A 68 15.10 5.22 6.51
CA GLU A 68 15.36 6.36 7.39
C GLU A 68 15.93 7.56 6.61
N THR A 69 16.82 7.33 5.64
CA THR A 69 17.35 8.38 4.76
C THR A 69 16.24 8.98 3.89
N ILE A 70 15.34 8.15 3.36
CA ILE A 70 14.18 8.59 2.59
C ILE A 70 13.23 9.41 3.46
N LYS A 71 12.89 8.97 4.67
CA LYS A 71 12.05 9.71 5.62
C LYS A 71 12.57 11.11 5.91
N ALA A 72 13.89 11.24 6.05
CA ALA A 72 14.52 12.52 6.38
C ALA A 72 14.58 13.52 5.21
N ASN A 73 14.71 13.03 3.97
CA ASN A 73 15.13 13.88 2.84
C ASN A 73 14.16 13.85 1.65
N ALA A 74 13.28 12.83 1.55
CA ALA A 74 12.47 12.65 0.36
C ALA A 74 11.39 13.72 0.22
N LYS A 75 11.18 14.13 -1.04
CA LYS A 75 10.08 15.00 -1.43
C LYS A 75 9.21 14.26 -2.44
N PHE A 76 7.92 14.27 -2.18
CA PHE A 76 6.89 13.74 -3.07
C PHE A 76 6.03 14.92 -3.52
N PRO A 77 6.30 15.49 -4.70
CA PRO A 77 5.73 16.78 -5.12
C PRO A 77 4.21 16.81 -5.22
N THR A 78 3.60 15.66 -5.53
CA THR A 78 2.14 15.58 -5.72
C THR A 78 1.42 14.89 -4.55
N ALA A 79 2.12 14.63 -3.43
CA ALA A 79 1.56 14.00 -2.25
C ALA A 79 0.58 14.90 -1.52
N GLU A 80 -0.55 14.33 -1.06
CA GLU A 80 -1.46 14.97 -0.11
C GLU A 80 -1.02 14.77 1.33
N SER A 81 -0.51 13.59 1.65
CA SER A 81 0.04 13.29 2.98
C SER A 81 1.10 12.19 2.94
N ILE A 82 1.96 12.18 3.95
CA ILE A 82 3.01 11.18 4.12
C ILE A 82 2.92 10.62 5.53
N ASN A 83 2.82 9.28 5.63
CA ASN A 83 2.85 8.55 6.89
C ASN A 83 4.17 7.76 6.98
N THR A 84 4.87 7.92 8.10
CA THR A 84 6.20 7.34 8.33
C THR A 84 6.26 6.35 9.49
N ILE A 85 5.11 5.84 9.96
CA ILE A 85 5.01 4.92 11.11
C ILE A 85 5.70 3.59 10.80
N ASP A 86 5.38 2.99 9.64
CA ASP A 86 5.97 1.71 9.20
C ASP A 86 6.50 1.86 7.76
N GLY A 87 7.68 2.45 7.64
CA GLY A 87 8.24 2.81 6.35
C GLY A 87 7.78 4.19 5.86
N VAL A 88 7.54 4.33 4.57
CA VAL A 88 7.05 5.55 3.92
C VAL A 88 5.81 5.21 3.11
N ARG A 89 4.66 5.67 3.57
CA ARG A 89 3.40 5.62 2.83
C ARG A 89 2.99 7.02 2.42
N VAL A 90 2.81 7.20 1.13
CA VAL A 90 2.46 8.48 0.51
C VAL A 90 1.08 8.37 -0.10
N GLU A 91 0.16 9.23 0.35
CA GLU A 91 -1.19 9.34 -0.19
C GLU A 91 -1.24 10.43 -1.26
N TYR A 92 -1.96 10.16 -2.32
CA TYR A 92 -2.25 11.08 -3.42
C TYR A 92 -3.77 11.15 -3.62
N ALA A 93 -4.25 12.16 -4.31
CA ALA A 93 -5.68 12.31 -4.61
C ALA A 93 -6.28 11.10 -5.37
N ASP A 94 -5.44 10.37 -6.11
CA ASP A 94 -5.81 9.30 -7.04
C ASP A 94 -5.06 7.98 -6.80
N GLY A 95 -4.51 7.78 -5.59
CA GLY A 95 -3.83 6.54 -5.23
C GLY A 95 -2.88 6.66 -4.06
N PHE A 96 -2.04 5.64 -3.86
CA PHE A 96 -0.97 5.67 -2.88
C PHE A 96 0.26 4.88 -3.33
N GLY A 97 1.40 5.17 -2.72
CA GLY A 97 2.61 4.36 -2.77
C GLY A 97 3.09 4.03 -1.36
N LEU A 98 3.59 2.82 -1.19
CA LEU A 98 4.18 2.33 0.06
C LEU A 98 5.57 1.76 -0.21
N ALA A 99 6.52 2.11 0.64
CA ALA A 99 7.82 1.45 0.75
C ALA A 99 8.13 1.20 2.24
N ARG A 100 8.40 -0.04 2.62
CA ARG A 100 8.72 -0.41 4.01
C ARG A 100 9.84 -1.43 4.07
N PRO A 101 10.65 -1.44 5.15
CA PRO A 101 11.64 -2.49 5.33
C PRO A 101 10.93 -3.81 5.67
N SER A 102 11.46 -4.93 5.17
CA SER A 102 11.05 -6.24 5.64
C SER A 102 11.76 -6.57 6.95
N ASN A 103 11.03 -7.18 7.90
CA ASN A 103 11.60 -7.63 9.17
C ASN A 103 12.23 -9.03 9.10
N THR A 104 11.98 -9.76 8.00
CA THR A 104 12.39 -11.18 7.88
C THR A 104 13.41 -11.41 6.77
N THR A 105 13.52 -10.48 5.83
CA THR A 105 14.42 -10.61 4.68
C THR A 105 15.05 -9.25 4.35
N PRO A 106 16.26 -9.20 3.78
CA PRO A 106 16.94 -7.94 3.45
C PRO A 106 16.37 -7.32 2.16
N VAL A 107 15.10 -6.93 2.21
CA VAL A 107 14.42 -6.27 1.09
C VAL A 107 13.61 -5.05 1.55
N VAL A 108 13.46 -4.08 0.66
CA VAL A 108 12.39 -3.08 0.77
C VAL A 108 11.18 -3.60 0.02
N VAL A 109 10.07 -3.73 0.73
CA VAL A 109 8.77 -4.12 0.18
C VAL A 109 8.05 -2.87 -0.30
N MET A 110 7.53 -2.91 -1.52
CA MET A 110 6.80 -1.80 -2.11
C MET A 110 5.45 -2.26 -2.67
N ARG A 111 4.46 -1.37 -2.60
CA ARG A 111 3.15 -1.57 -3.19
C ARG A 111 2.58 -0.24 -3.65
N PHE A 112 1.93 -0.26 -4.79
CA PHE A 112 1.27 0.92 -5.37
C PHE A 112 -0.17 0.59 -5.72
N GLU A 113 -1.03 1.59 -5.55
CA GLU A 113 -2.43 1.53 -5.93
C GLU A 113 -2.83 2.86 -6.54
N ALA A 114 -3.60 2.85 -7.62
CA ALA A 114 -4.03 4.05 -8.29
C ALA A 114 -5.38 3.86 -9.02
N ASP A 115 -6.08 4.96 -9.25
CA ASP A 115 -7.36 4.97 -9.97
C ASP A 115 -7.19 4.84 -11.48
N SER A 116 -5.97 5.08 -12.00
CA SER A 116 -5.66 5.01 -13.43
C SER A 116 -4.20 4.62 -13.68
N GLU A 117 -3.92 4.09 -14.88
CA GLU A 117 -2.57 3.79 -15.34
C GLU A 117 -1.66 5.05 -15.34
N ALA A 118 -2.20 6.21 -15.66
CA ALA A 118 -1.45 7.46 -15.65
C ALA A 118 -1.03 7.85 -14.22
N ALA A 119 -1.96 7.73 -13.26
CA ALA A 119 -1.67 7.94 -11.84
C ALA A 119 -0.65 6.94 -11.32
N MET A 120 -0.78 5.64 -11.65
CA MET A 120 0.16 4.60 -11.29
C MET A 120 1.59 4.94 -11.74
N LYS A 121 1.76 5.28 -13.01
CA LYS A 121 3.08 5.65 -13.58
C LYS A 121 3.67 6.89 -12.92
N ARG A 122 2.86 7.89 -12.61
CA ARG A 122 3.31 9.10 -11.92
C ARG A 122 3.78 8.78 -10.49
N ILE A 123 2.98 8.04 -9.72
CA ILE A 123 3.31 7.63 -8.35
C ILE A 123 4.60 6.81 -8.34
N GLN A 124 4.71 5.82 -9.23
CA GLN A 124 5.92 5.02 -9.37
C GLN A 124 7.13 5.88 -9.77
N ALA A 125 6.98 6.87 -10.64
CA ALA A 125 8.06 7.76 -11.03
C ALA A 125 8.58 8.61 -9.86
N GLU A 126 7.71 9.09 -8.98
CA GLU A 126 8.12 9.81 -7.76
C GLU A 126 8.90 8.90 -6.79
N PHE A 127 8.41 7.68 -6.54
CA PHE A 127 9.13 6.71 -5.73
C PHE A 127 10.46 6.30 -6.35
N LYS A 128 10.50 6.11 -7.66
CA LYS A 128 11.73 5.84 -8.40
C LYS A 128 12.76 6.94 -8.21
N ALA A 129 12.35 8.19 -8.39
CA ALA A 129 13.25 9.33 -8.20
C ALA A 129 13.83 9.38 -6.79
N VAL A 130 13.00 9.17 -5.77
CA VAL A 130 13.40 9.16 -4.36
C VAL A 130 14.35 8.00 -4.05
N LEU A 131 14.03 6.79 -4.49
CA LEU A 131 14.84 5.60 -4.25
C LEU A 131 16.21 5.71 -4.95
N LEU A 132 16.25 6.14 -6.20
CA LEU A 132 17.50 6.31 -6.94
C LEU A 132 18.36 7.49 -6.44
N ALA A 133 17.76 8.49 -5.80
CA ALA A 133 18.53 9.54 -5.14
C ALA A 133 19.33 9.03 -3.93
N VAL A 134 18.84 8.00 -3.24
CA VAL A 134 19.52 7.38 -2.09
C VAL A 134 20.36 6.17 -2.49
N LYS A 135 19.90 5.38 -3.47
CA LYS A 135 20.56 4.17 -3.98
C LYS A 135 20.58 4.20 -5.51
N PRO A 136 21.54 4.92 -6.15
CA PRO A 136 21.57 5.13 -7.59
C PRO A 136 21.70 3.85 -8.42
N GLU A 137 22.33 2.80 -7.86
CA GLU A 137 22.53 1.50 -8.49
C GLU A 137 21.33 0.54 -8.34
N ALA A 138 20.26 0.96 -7.66
CA ALA A 138 19.11 0.10 -7.39
C ALA A 138 18.40 -0.33 -8.68
N GLN A 139 18.20 -1.63 -8.83
CA GLN A 139 17.36 -2.19 -9.89
C GLN A 139 15.93 -2.29 -9.39
N LEU A 140 15.11 -1.32 -9.75
CA LEU A 140 13.73 -1.26 -9.32
C LEU A 140 12.85 -2.19 -10.17
N PRO A 141 11.89 -2.92 -9.55
CA PRO A 141 11.01 -3.88 -10.25
C PRO A 141 9.82 -3.20 -10.95
N PHE A 142 9.89 -1.88 -11.24
CA PHE A 142 8.82 -1.09 -11.90
C PHE A 142 9.41 0.12 -12.65
#